data_adcece56eb053a215327a38e9b0f8305
#
_entry.id   adcece56eb053a215327a38e9b0f8305
#
_cell.length_a   1.000
_cell.length_b   1.000
_cell.length_c   1.000
_cell.angle_alpha   90.00
_cell.angle_beta   90.00
_cell.angle_gamma   90.00
#
_symmetry.space_group_name_H-M   'P 1'
#
loop_
_entity.id
_entity.type
_entity.pdbx_description
1 polymer ?
#
loop_
_entity_poly.entity_id
_entity_poly.type
_entity_poly.pdbx_seq_one_letter_code
_entity_poly.pdbx_strand_id
1 'polypeptide(L)'
;DHFDVLRLVQWEAADWISCYYTKAGGFLKAKKALAIAETAGMRADVNGSAEFGVGNAANLHLAASSAIVDVPGTIPITQISENPVTKVAGHKYTDDIVTESFTYEDGHLIVPDKPGLGVEIDDKKIEKYRTG
;
A
#
# COMPACT_ATOMS: atom_id res chain seq x y z
N ASP A 1 -14.43 3.07 -5.73
CA ASP A 1 -13.66 4.09 -6.49
C ASP A 1 -14.01 5.51 -6.02
N HIS A 2 -13.53 6.56 -6.69
CA HIS A 2 -13.76 7.95 -6.29
C HIS A 2 -15.23 8.40 -6.38
N PHE A 3 -16.03 7.79 -7.24
CA PHE A 3 -17.47 8.04 -7.27
C PHE A 3 -18.18 7.43 -6.06
N ASP A 4 -17.70 6.31 -5.57
CA ASP A 4 -18.24 5.70 -4.35
C ASP A 4 -17.93 6.56 -3.13
N VAL A 5 -16.73 7.14 -3.05
CA VAL A 5 -16.38 8.10 -1.99
C VAL A 5 -17.29 9.33 -2.03
N LEU A 6 -17.57 9.85 -3.24
CA LEU A 6 -18.52 10.96 -3.37
C LEU A 6 -19.91 10.60 -2.82
N ARG A 7 -20.39 9.37 -3.08
CA ARG A 7 -21.68 8.90 -2.51
C ARG A 7 -21.63 8.80 -1.00
N LEU A 8 -20.51 8.29 -0.42
CA LEU A 8 -20.34 8.22 1.04
C LEU A 8 -20.42 9.62 1.66
N VAL A 9 -19.78 10.61 1.04
CA VAL A 9 -19.87 12.01 1.47
C VAL A 9 -21.30 12.52 1.41
N GLN A 10 -22.00 12.31 0.29
CA GLN A 10 -23.39 12.75 0.11
C GLN A 10 -24.36 12.12 1.12
N TRP A 11 -24.08 10.92 1.56
CA TRP A 11 -24.89 10.18 2.52
C TRP A 11 -24.45 10.36 3.98
N GLU A 12 -23.36 11.11 4.21
CA GLU A 12 -22.76 11.26 5.55
C GLU A 12 -22.52 9.90 6.22
N ALA A 13 -22.07 8.91 5.41
CA ALA A 13 -22.06 7.49 5.79
C ALA A 13 -20.75 7.02 6.41
N ALA A 14 -19.72 7.86 6.45
CA ALA A 14 -18.42 7.49 7.00
C ALA A 14 -17.62 8.72 7.44
N ASP A 15 -16.86 8.58 8.53
CA ASP A 15 -15.93 9.61 9.03
C ASP A 15 -14.52 9.45 8.44
N TRP A 16 -14.18 8.25 7.97
CA TRP A 16 -12.93 7.99 7.27
C TRP A 16 -13.09 6.94 6.18
N ILE A 17 -12.12 6.91 5.26
CA ILE A 17 -12.00 5.88 4.23
C ILE A 17 -10.68 5.12 4.34
N SER A 18 -10.72 3.82 4.04
CA SER A 18 -9.53 2.99 3.86
C SER A 18 -9.24 2.83 2.37
N CYS A 19 -8.12 3.38 1.90
CA CYS A 19 -7.77 3.43 0.50
C CYS A 19 -6.73 2.37 0.14
N TYR A 20 -6.94 1.71 -1.02
CA TYR A 20 -6.01 0.79 -1.65
C TYR A 20 -5.83 1.22 -3.10
N TYR A 21 -4.61 1.45 -3.55
CA TYR A 21 -4.41 1.87 -4.94
C TYR A 21 -4.91 0.82 -5.94
N THR A 22 -4.77 -0.47 -5.62
CA THR A 22 -5.23 -1.59 -6.46
C THR A 22 -6.75 -1.61 -6.60
N LYS A 23 -7.47 -1.48 -5.48
CA LYS A 23 -8.94 -1.47 -5.47
C LYS A 23 -9.53 -0.21 -6.09
N ALA A 24 -8.84 0.90 -5.98
CA ALA A 24 -9.24 2.15 -6.64
C ALA A 24 -9.03 2.11 -8.16
N GLY A 25 -8.20 1.21 -8.66
CA GLY A 25 -7.85 1.10 -10.07
C GLY A 25 -6.70 2.02 -10.48
N GLY A 26 -5.70 2.13 -9.61
CA GLY A 26 -4.44 2.85 -9.84
C GLY A 26 -4.32 4.17 -9.10
N PHE A 27 -3.12 4.76 -9.13
CA PHE A 27 -2.77 5.98 -8.38
C PHE A 27 -3.70 7.16 -8.64
N LEU A 28 -3.99 7.46 -9.91
CA LEU A 28 -4.81 8.62 -10.25
C LEU A 28 -6.20 8.53 -9.66
N LYS A 29 -6.81 7.34 -9.68
CA LYS A 29 -8.15 7.14 -9.12
C LYS A 29 -8.11 7.15 -7.59
N ALA A 30 -7.08 6.57 -6.98
CA ALA A 30 -6.86 6.61 -5.54
C ALA A 30 -6.66 8.06 -5.05
N LYS A 31 -5.82 8.85 -5.71
CA LYS A 31 -5.63 10.27 -5.39
C LYS A 31 -6.92 11.08 -5.52
N LYS A 32 -7.75 10.81 -6.53
CA LYS A 32 -9.08 11.45 -6.65
C LYS A 32 -10.00 11.08 -5.49
N ALA A 33 -10.01 9.80 -5.08
CA ALA A 33 -10.80 9.35 -3.94
C ALA A 33 -10.37 10.05 -2.64
N LEU A 34 -9.06 10.13 -2.39
CA LEU A 34 -8.49 10.82 -1.23
C LEU A 34 -8.79 12.32 -1.26
N ALA A 35 -8.69 12.98 -2.44
CA ALA A 35 -8.99 14.41 -2.57
C ALA A 35 -10.47 14.73 -2.30
N ILE A 36 -11.40 13.87 -2.70
CA ILE A 36 -12.83 14.03 -2.38
C ILE A 36 -13.04 13.90 -0.86
N ALA A 37 -12.46 12.88 -0.24
CA ALA A 37 -12.55 12.68 1.21
C ALA A 37 -11.94 13.87 1.98
N GLU A 38 -10.76 14.34 1.57
CA GLU A 38 -10.09 15.49 2.15
C GLU A 38 -10.98 16.76 2.09
N THR A 39 -11.55 17.02 0.92
CA THR A 39 -12.44 18.18 0.71
C THR A 39 -13.69 18.11 1.60
N ALA A 40 -14.15 16.91 1.91
CA ALA A 40 -15.30 16.66 2.79
C ALA A 40 -14.95 16.63 4.29
N GLY A 41 -13.68 16.85 4.66
CA GLY A 41 -13.23 16.82 6.05
C GLY A 41 -13.15 15.41 6.66
N MET A 42 -13.14 14.37 5.83
CA MET A 42 -12.95 12.99 6.28
C MET A 42 -11.47 12.72 6.58
N ARG A 43 -11.20 11.62 7.27
CA ARG A 43 -9.84 11.08 7.46
C ARG A 43 -9.59 9.93 6.50
N ALA A 44 -8.33 9.51 6.36
CA ALA A 44 -7.99 8.36 5.55
C ALA A 44 -6.81 7.55 6.11
N ASP A 45 -6.81 6.27 5.78
CA ASP A 45 -5.62 5.42 5.82
C ASP A 45 -5.33 4.86 4.42
N VAL A 46 -4.14 4.30 4.24
CA VAL A 46 -3.78 3.48 3.10
C VAL A 46 -3.37 2.11 3.59
N ASN A 47 -4.03 1.09 3.07
CA ASN A 47 -3.79 -0.29 3.44
C ASN A 47 -3.33 -1.15 2.26
N GLY A 48 -2.61 -2.21 2.58
CA GLY A 48 -2.29 -3.31 1.70
C GLY A 48 -3.04 -4.58 2.10
N SER A 49 -3.16 -5.51 1.21
CA SER A 49 -3.79 -6.81 1.46
C SER A 49 -2.79 -7.95 1.37
N ALA A 50 -2.43 -8.30 0.15
CA ALA A 50 -1.48 -9.36 -0.19
C ALA A 50 -0.69 -8.95 -1.45
N GLU A 51 -0.48 -7.67 -1.60
CA GLU A 51 0.42 -7.11 -2.61
C GLU A 51 1.85 -7.53 -2.26
N PHE A 52 2.60 -7.97 -3.26
CA PHE A 52 4.05 -8.14 -3.13
C PHE A 52 4.75 -6.78 -2.97
N GLY A 53 6.06 -6.79 -2.76
CA GLY A 53 6.83 -5.58 -2.51
C GLY A 53 6.60 -4.43 -3.50
N VAL A 54 6.34 -4.73 -4.78
CA VAL A 54 5.97 -3.72 -5.77
C VAL A 54 4.67 -3.00 -5.39
N GLY A 55 3.65 -3.75 -5.02
CA GLY A 55 2.38 -3.17 -4.61
C GLY A 55 2.45 -2.48 -3.26
N ASN A 56 3.26 -3.00 -2.34
CA ASN A 56 3.51 -2.37 -1.04
C ASN A 56 4.24 -1.04 -1.21
N ALA A 57 5.25 -0.95 -2.08
CA ALA A 57 5.91 0.30 -2.43
C ALA A 57 4.91 1.33 -2.98
N ALA A 58 4.01 0.89 -3.87
CA ALA A 58 2.97 1.75 -4.41
C ALA A 58 2.03 2.30 -3.31
N ASN A 59 1.59 1.46 -2.37
CA ASN A 59 0.78 1.92 -1.24
C ASN A 59 1.53 2.92 -0.35
N LEU A 60 2.83 2.69 -0.09
CA LEU A 60 3.67 3.62 0.67
C LEU A 60 3.77 5.00 0.00
N HIS A 61 4.02 5.03 -1.31
CA HIS A 61 4.06 6.28 -2.08
C HIS A 61 2.70 7.00 -2.10
N LEU A 62 1.61 6.25 -2.21
CA LEU A 62 0.26 6.82 -2.12
C LEU A 62 0.02 7.47 -0.77
N ALA A 63 0.35 6.78 0.32
CA ALA A 63 0.23 7.30 1.69
C ALA A 63 1.07 8.56 1.88
N ALA A 64 2.37 8.49 1.58
CA ALA A 64 3.30 9.60 1.78
C ALA A 64 2.97 10.85 0.93
N SER A 65 2.32 10.66 -0.21
CA SER A 65 1.93 11.76 -1.11
C SER A 65 0.54 12.35 -0.82
N SER A 66 -0.13 11.96 0.26
CA SER A 66 -1.52 12.34 0.53
C SER A 66 -1.67 12.84 1.97
N ALA A 67 -1.78 14.15 2.15
CA ALA A 67 -1.82 14.80 3.46
C ALA A 67 -2.99 14.33 4.36
N ILE A 68 -4.10 13.91 3.75
CA ILE A 68 -5.26 13.37 4.48
C ILE A 68 -4.95 12.03 5.17
N VAL A 69 -3.91 11.29 4.74
CA VAL A 69 -3.56 10.00 5.32
C VAL A 69 -2.86 10.22 6.67
N ASP A 70 -3.65 10.36 7.71
CA ASP A 70 -3.25 10.64 9.09
C ASP A 70 -3.63 9.49 10.05
N VAL A 71 -4.33 8.47 9.55
CA VAL A 71 -4.67 7.26 10.30
C VAL A 71 -3.64 6.18 9.98
N PRO A 72 -3.06 5.49 10.99
CA PRO A 72 -2.14 4.40 10.75
C PRO A 72 -2.75 3.29 9.89
N GLY A 73 -2.12 2.99 8.77
CA GLY A 73 -2.54 1.92 7.87
C GLY A 73 -1.79 0.61 8.12
N THR A 74 -2.31 -0.49 7.59
CA THR A 74 -1.64 -1.79 7.61
C THR A 74 -1.15 -2.13 6.21
N ILE A 75 0.16 -2.12 6.00
CA ILE A 75 0.78 -2.57 4.76
C ILE A 75 1.58 -3.84 5.09
N PRO A 76 1.06 -5.03 4.76
CA PRO A 76 1.75 -6.28 5.04
C PRO A 76 3.01 -6.38 4.20
N ILE A 77 4.16 -6.42 4.85
CA ILE A 77 5.45 -6.64 4.18
C ILE A 77 6.02 -8.00 4.54
N THR A 78 6.74 -8.60 3.61
CA THR A 78 7.57 -9.77 3.87
C THR A 78 8.99 -9.31 4.13
N GLN A 79 9.55 -9.68 5.26
CA GLN A 79 10.99 -9.54 5.45
C GLN A 79 11.69 -10.65 4.68
N ILE A 80 12.53 -10.27 3.74
CA ILE A 80 13.41 -11.19 3.02
C ILE A 80 14.56 -11.54 3.98
N SER A 81 14.37 -12.58 4.75
CA SER A 81 15.39 -13.09 5.67
C SER A 81 15.47 -14.60 5.57
N GLU A 82 16.61 -15.16 5.96
CA GLU A 82 16.80 -16.60 6.09
C GLU A 82 15.88 -17.23 7.15
N ASN A 83 15.33 -16.41 8.04
CA ASN A 83 14.41 -16.85 9.06
C ASN A 83 12.95 -16.59 8.66
N PRO A 84 12.19 -17.63 8.27
CA PRO A 84 10.81 -17.48 7.81
C PRO A 84 9.82 -17.04 8.90
N VAL A 85 10.26 -16.86 10.14
CA VAL A 85 9.39 -16.51 11.27
C VAL A 85 9.13 -15.00 11.39
N THR A 86 9.96 -14.17 10.76
CA THR A 86 9.81 -12.71 10.80
C THR A 86 8.82 -12.22 9.75
N LYS A 87 7.56 -12.55 9.92
CA LYS A 87 6.49 -12.08 9.05
C LYS A 87 5.73 -10.96 9.76
N VAL A 88 5.72 -9.79 9.16
CA VAL A 88 4.84 -8.72 9.60
C VAL A 88 3.48 -8.92 8.95
N ALA A 89 2.45 -8.96 9.77
CA ALA A 89 1.03 -8.96 9.40
C ALA A 89 0.57 -10.00 8.35
N GLY A 90 -0.02 -11.06 8.82
CA GLY A 90 -0.98 -11.85 8.07
C GLY A 90 -0.47 -13.07 7.33
N HIS A 91 0.82 -13.33 7.27
CA HIS A 91 1.39 -14.55 6.66
C HIS A 91 0.80 -14.97 5.31
N LYS A 92 0.45 -14.00 4.46
CA LYS A 92 -0.24 -14.28 3.21
C LYS A 92 0.69 -14.86 2.14
N TYR A 93 1.97 -14.58 2.24
CA TYR A 93 3.02 -15.17 1.41
C TYR A 93 4.31 -15.34 2.21
N THR A 94 5.16 -16.26 1.79
CA THR A 94 6.39 -16.66 2.50
C THR A 94 7.65 -16.10 1.86
N ASP A 95 7.54 -15.50 0.71
CA ASP A 95 8.60 -14.92 -0.08
C ASP A 95 8.06 -13.69 -0.82
N ASP A 96 8.93 -12.85 -1.34
CA ASP A 96 8.59 -11.67 -2.09
C ASP A 96 9.39 -11.64 -3.40
N ILE A 97 8.88 -10.95 -4.40
CA ILE A 97 9.49 -10.84 -5.73
C ILE A 97 10.47 -9.68 -5.85
N VAL A 98 10.69 -8.92 -4.80
CA VAL A 98 11.69 -7.85 -4.74
C VAL A 98 13.01 -8.35 -4.16
N THR A 99 14.11 -7.65 -4.48
CA THR A 99 15.46 -8.04 -4.05
C THR A 99 15.73 -7.70 -2.59
N GLU A 100 15.14 -6.61 -2.08
CA GLU A 100 15.38 -6.09 -0.73
C GLU A 100 14.07 -5.94 0.05
N SER A 101 14.14 -6.15 1.36
CA SER A 101 13.04 -5.88 2.29
C SER A 101 12.88 -4.38 2.53
N PHE A 102 11.67 -3.96 2.89
CA PHE A 102 11.43 -2.58 3.34
C PHE A 102 12.09 -2.32 4.69
N THR A 103 12.56 -1.11 4.87
CA THR A 103 13.07 -0.62 6.15
C THR A 103 11.91 -0.22 7.06
N TYR A 104 11.98 -0.66 8.31
CA TYR A 104 11.03 -0.34 9.35
C TYR A 104 11.77 0.32 10.52
N GLU A 105 11.42 1.57 10.85
CA GLU A 105 12.05 2.35 11.90
C GLU A 105 10.98 3.02 12.78
N ASP A 106 11.13 2.89 14.09
CA ASP A 106 10.28 3.54 15.09
C ASP A 106 8.76 3.44 14.81
N GLY A 107 8.32 2.26 14.36
CA GLY A 107 6.90 2.05 14.04
C GLY A 107 6.48 2.52 12.65
N HIS A 108 7.41 2.98 11.81
CA HIS A 108 7.14 3.50 10.48
C HIS A 108 7.83 2.67 9.40
N LEU A 109 7.13 2.43 8.29
CA LEU A 109 7.73 1.94 7.06
C LEU A 109 8.35 3.13 6.31
N ILE A 110 9.63 3.00 5.99
CA ILE A 110 10.35 4.04 5.24
C ILE A 110 9.98 3.91 3.76
N VAL A 111 9.58 5.03 3.18
CA VAL A 111 9.25 5.09 1.74
C VAL A 111 10.54 4.95 0.93
N PRO A 112 10.63 4.00 -0.01
CA PRO A 112 11.80 3.88 -0.87
C PRO A 112 12.03 5.14 -1.71
N ASP A 113 13.25 5.62 -1.79
CA ASP A 113 13.64 6.88 -2.47
C ASP A 113 14.39 6.68 -3.80
N LYS A 114 14.62 5.43 -4.20
CA LYS A 114 15.22 5.09 -5.50
C LYS A 114 14.24 5.42 -6.65
N PRO A 115 14.72 5.56 -7.90
CA PRO A 115 13.85 5.85 -9.05
C PRO A 115 12.66 4.89 -9.21
N GLY A 116 11.56 5.39 -9.73
CA GLY A 116 10.32 4.63 -9.90
C GLY A 116 9.60 4.41 -8.56
N LEU A 117 9.28 3.18 -8.24
CA LEU A 117 8.72 2.79 -6.92
C LEU A 117 9.81 2.56 -5.86
N GLY A 118 11.09 2.71 -6.23
CA GLY A 118 12.20 2.52 -5.33
C GLY A 118 12.49 1.07 -4.94
N VAL A 119 11.91 0.09 -5.63
CA VAL A 119 12.15 -1.33 -5.45
C VAL A 119 12.64 -1.98 -6.73
N GLU A 120 13.43 -3.03 -6.60
CA GLU A 120 13.96 -3.81 -7.72
C GLU A 120 13.34 -5.20 -7.73
N ILE A 121 12.97 -5.68 -8.92
CA ILE A 121 12.43 -7.01 -9.13
C ILE A 121 13.56 -8.04 -9.13
N ASP A 122 13.34 -9.16 -8.45
CA ASP A 122 14.20 -10.34 -8.54
C ASP A 122 13.72 -11.25 -9.70
N ASP A 123 14.37 -11.16 -10.84
CA ASP A 123 14.02 -11.94 -12.04
C ASP A 123 14.05 -13.45 -11.80
N LYS A 124 14.93 -13.93 -10.91
CA LYS A 124 15.00 -15.36 -10.57
C LYS A 124 13.76 -15.81 -9.81
N LYS A 125 13.24 -14.95 -8.93
CA LYS A 125 11.99 -15.22 -8.22
C LYS A 125 10.78 -15.14 -9.15
N ILE A 126 10.76 -14.19 -10.08
CA ILE A 126 9.73 -14.14 -11.12
C ILE A 126 9.69 -15.46 -11.90
N GLU A 127 10.84 -15.93 -12.38
CA GLU A 127 10.91 -17.20 -13.14
C GLU A 127 10.53 -18.41 -12.27
N LYS A 128 10.97 -18.44 -11.00
CA LYS A 128 10.63 -19.51 -10.03
C LYS A 128 9.11 -19.62 -9.81
N TYR A 129 8.39 -18.50 -9.74
CA TYR A 129 6.95 -18.48 -9.44
C TYR A 129 6.06 -18.34 -10.68
N ARG A 130 6.66 -18.32 -11.86
CA ARG A 130 5.93 -18.28 -13.11
C ARG A 130 5.11 -19.57 -13.28
N THR A 131 3.82 -19.39 -13.39
CA THR A 131 2.89 -20.47 -13.80
C THR A 131 2.77 -20.43 -15.31
N GLY A 132 2.96 -21.58 -15.95
CA GLY A 132 2.92 -21.73 -17.41
C GLY A 132 1.58 -21.40 -18.03
#